data_db272a23268e141ededa4482febf91c2
#
_entry.id   db272a23268e141ededa4482febf91c2
#
_cell.length_a   1.000
_cell.length_b   1.000
_cell.length_c   1.000
_cell.angle_alpha   90.00
_cell.angle_beta   90.00
_cell.angle_gamma   90.00
#
_symmetry.space_group_name_H-M   'P 1'
#
loop_
_entity.id
_entity.type
_entity.pdbx_description
1 polymer ?
#
loop_
_entity_poly.entity_id
_entity_poly.type
_entity_poly.pdbx_seq_one_letter_code
_entity_poly.pdbx_strand_id
1 'polypeptide(L)'
;MKKSRFRRIVYILCVTAICFIPCCLKGIWMGSDAPFHLARIESLNQALQMGIFPVKVHPSLAYSYGYGVGIFYPDFFIYLPAVLRMAGCSLEVSCKIYIFILLLELFVSMYFCVRKKTGEIYPALAAGTLYLFSYPVIDGIFKSFTLAQTQALVFLPLALMGMVLFVEKDEFPWMLGIGFTGLIYSHALSTAIALVLCFVLLVFQLPKWIGKKKKWFYLMTAVAGVSGITVSYWGPMLE
;
A
#
# COMPACT_ATOMS: atom_id res chain seq x y z
N MET A 1 -18.67 -4.59 25.66
CA MET A 1 -18.21 -4.21 24.32
C MET A 1 -16.94 -3.32 24.34
N LYS A 2 -16.87 -2.20 25.05
CA LYS A 2 -15.67 -1.30 25.09
C LYS A 2 -14.37 -2.01 25.50
N LYS A 3 -14.38 -2.85 26.55
CA LYS A 3 -13.20 -3.57 27.07
C LYS A 3 -12.60 -4.56 26.06
N SER A 4 -13.44 -5.24 25.26
CA SER A 4 -12.99 -6.16 24.20
C SER A 4 -12.37 -5.42 23.02
N ARG A 5 -12.91 -4.25 22.63
CA ARG A 5 -12.35 -3.40 21.57
C ARG A 5 -10.97 -2.87 21.97
N PHE A 6 -10.83 -2.39 23.20
CA PHE A 6 -9.56 -1.91 23.74
C PHE A 6 -8.48 -3.00 23.73
N ARG A 7 -8.78 -4.20 24.22
CA ARG A 7 -7.83 -5.33 24.20
C ARG A 7 -7.33 -5.66 22.79
N ARG A 8 -8.19 -5.59 21.77
CA ARG A 8 -7.78 -5.84 20.38
C ARG A 8 -6.83 -4.78 19.87
N ILE A 9 -7.11 -3.51 20.14
CA ILE A 9 -6.23 -2.39 19.74
C ILE A 9 -4.87 -2.56 20.41
N VAL A 10 -4.83 -2.84 21.71
CA VAL A 10 -3.58 -3.08 22.43
C VAL A 10 -2.82 -4.26 21.83
N TYR A 11 -3.48 -5.36 21.52
CA TYR A 11 -2.84 -6.52 20.88
C TYR A 11 -2.19 -6.13 19.54
N ILE A 12 -2.92 -5.44 18.66
CA ILE A 12 -2.42 -4.99 17.34
C ILE A 12 -1.19 -4.10 17.52
N LEU A 13 -1.27 -3.12 18.42
CA LEU A 13 -0.14 -2.21 18.69
C LEU A 13 1.07 -2.95 19.27
N CYS A 14 0.86 -3.88 20.20
CA CYS A 14 1.96 -4.67 20.78
C CYS A 14 2.64 -5.55 19.73
N VAL A 15 1.89 -6.25 18.89
CA VAL A 15 2.46 -7.10 17.83
C VAL A 15 3.19 -6.26 16.80
N THR A 16 2.64 -5.11 16.39
CA THR A 16 3.31 -4.17 15.50
C THR A 16 4.59 -3.62 16.12
N ALA A 17 4.56 -3.24 17.40
CA ALA A 17 5.74 -2.77 18.13
C ALA A 17 6.83 -3.83 18.22
N ILE A 18 6.49 -5.09 18.46
CA ILE A 18 7.44 -6.22 18.45
C ILE A 18 8.11 -6.36 17.08
N CYS A 19 7.34 -6.31 16.00
CA CYS A 19 7.90 -6.36 14.64
C CYS A 19 8.81 -5.15 14.35
N PHE A 20 8.53 -3.99 14.96
CA PHE A 20 9.27 -2.75 14.78
C PHE A 20 10.58 -2.68 15.60
N ILE A 21 10.80 -3.56 16.58
CA ILE A 21 11.99 -3.52 17.47
C ILE A 21 13.32 -3.33 16.71
N PRO A 22 13.60 -4.02 15.58
CA PRO A 22 14.85 -3.81 14.85
C PRO A 22 15.05 -2.36 14.37
N CYS A 23 13.98 -1.63 14.09
CA CYS A 23 14.04 -0.22 13.70
C CYS A 23 14.41 0.72 14.86
N CYS A 24 14.35 0.27 16.12
CA CYS A 24 14.74 1.07 17.28
C CYS A 24 16.26 1.24 17.40
N LEU A 25 17.05 0.43 16.69
CA LEU A 25 18.51 0.58 16.62
C LEU A 25 18.86 1.87 15.85
N LYS A 26 20.03 2.45 16.18
CA LYS A 26 20.52 3.67 15.51
C LYS A 26 20.84 3.38 14.03
N GLY A 27 20.46 4.31 13.17
CA GLY A 27 20.65 4.22 11.74
C GLY A 27 19.47 3.60 10.99
N ILE A 28 19.59 3.55 9.68
CA ILE A 28 18.64 2.88 8.77
C ILE A 28 19.35 1.67 8.20
N TRP A 29 18.65 0.54 8.14
CA TRP A 29 19.15 -0.64 7.48
C TRP A 29 19.31 -0.38 5.97
N MET A 30 20.53 -0.54 5.46
CA MET A 30 20.85 -0.25 4.06
C MET A 30 20.69 -1.52 3.21
N GLY A 31 19.43 -1.87 2.93
CA GLY A 31 19.11 -2.91 1.94
C GLY A 31 19.41 -2.46 0.50
N SER A 32 19.21 -3.36 -0.47
CA SER A 32 19.51 -3.10 -1.89
C SER A 32 18.89 -1.81 -2.43
N ASP A 33 17.65 -1.53 -2.04
CA ASP A 33 16.86 -0.42 -2.57
C ASP A 33 16.84 0.81 -1.64
N ALA A 34 17.51 0.72 -0.46
CA ALA A 34 17.53 1.81 0.51
C ALA A 34 18.10 3.11 -0.06
N PRO A 35 19.24 3.13 -0.79
CA PRO A 35 19.76 4.36 -1.36
C PRO A 35 18.77 5.04 -2.29
N PHE A 36 18.05 4.28 -3.11
CA PHE A 36 17.04 4.78 -4.04
C PHE A 36 15.85 5.39 -3.31
N HIS A 37 15.26 4.68 -2.35
CA HIS A 37 14.08 5.17 -1.62
C HIS A 37 14.41 6.38 -0.73
N LEU A 38 15.56 6.37 -0.05
CA LEU A 38 15.99 7.48 0.80
C LEU A 38 16.29 8.74 -0.03
N ALA A 39 16.96 8.59 -1.19
CA ALA A 39 17.22 9.70 -2.10
C ALA A 39 15.91 10.30 -2.65
N ARG A 40 14.89 9.48 -2.97
CA ARG A 40 13.58 9.96 -3.39
C ARG A 40 12.89 10.76 -2.30
N ILE A 41 12.87 10.26 -1.05
CA ILE A 41 12.26 10.97 0.09
C ILE A 41 12.94 12.34 0.30
N GLU A 42 14.27 12.38 0.25
CA GLU A 42 15.01 13.65 0.42
C GLU A 42 14.78 14.61 -0.74
N SER A 43 14.78 14.11 -1.98
CA SER A 43 14.49 14.95 -3.16
C SER A 43 13.05 15.46 -3.16
N LEU A 44 12.09 14.65 -2.68
CA LEU A 44 10.71 15.06 -2.51
C LEU A 44 10.58 16.19 -1.47
N ASN A 45 11.27 16.05 -0.31
CA ASN A 45 11.35 17.10 0.69
C ASN A 45 11.88 18.42 0.10
N GLN A 46 12.97 18.37 -0.67
CA GLN A 46 13.56 19.55 -1.31
C GLN A 46 12.60 20.19 -2.32
N ALA A 47 11.94 19.40 -3.16
CA ALA A 47 10.95 19.87 -4.10
C ALA A 47 9.77 20.59 -3.40
N LEU A 48 9.27 19.99 -2.31
CA LEU A 48 8.20 20.60 -1.50
C LEU A 48 8.63 21.92 -0.86
N GLN A 49 9.87 22.03 -0.37
CA GLN A 49 10.44 23.27 0.15
C GLN A 49 10.54 24.37 -0.92
N MET A 50 10.73 24.00 -2.19
CA MET A 50 10.69 24.92 -3.33
C MET A 50 9.25 25.23 -3.80
N GLY A 51 8.22 24.72 -3.13
CA GLY A 51 6.82 24.93 -3.53
C GLY A 51 6.35 24.09 -4.72
N ILE A 52 7.12 23.07 -5.13
CA ILE A 52 6.76 22.19 -6.27
C ILE A 52 5.83 21.12 -5.78
N PHE A 53 4.59 21.09 -6.28
CA PHE A 53 3.60 20.04 -6.03
C PHE A 53 2.57 19.97 -7.17
N PRO A 54 2.20 18.79 -7.68
CA PRO A 54 2.82 17.48 -7.41
C PRO A 54 4.21 17.34 -8.03
N VAL A 55 5.10 16.60 -7.35
CA VAL A 55 6.47 16.39 -7.81
C VAL A 55 6.48 15.25 -8.83
N LYS A 56 6.86 15.54 -10.07
CA LYS A 56 7.02 14.56 -11.15
C LYS A 56 8.48 14.34 -11.50
N VAL A 57 9.25 15.42 -11.44
CA VAL A 57 10.70 15.41 -11.62
C VAL A 57 11.35 15.70 -10.27
N HIS A 58 12.19 14.79 -9.81
CA HIS A 58 12.94 14.91 -8.56
C HIS A 58 14.20 15.75 -8.81
N PRO A 59 14.28 17.00 -8.33
CA PRO A 59 15.29 17.95 -8.80
C PRO A 59 16.73 17.60 -8.39
N SER A 60 16.92 16.99 -7.22
CA SER A 60 18.26 16.64 -6.70
C SER A 60 18.79 15.28 -7.18
N LEU A 61 17.99 14.50 -7.88
CA LEU A 61 18.44 13.22 -8.44
C LEU A 61 19.23 13.44 -9.75
N ALA A 62 19.94 12.40 -10.17
CA ALA A 62 20.78 12.42 -11.38
C ALA A 62 21.78 13.60 -11.36
N TYR A 63 22.56 13.72 -10.27
CA TYR A 63 23.56 14.81 -10.12
C TYR A 63 22.96 16.23 -10.23
N SER A 64 21.72 16.41 -9.76
CA SER A 64 20.94 17.65 -9.82
C SER A 64 20.51 18.08 -11.23
N TYR A 65 20.61 17.20 -12.23
CA TYR A 65 19.98 17.41 -13.54
C TYR A 65 18.47 17.19 -13.52
N GLY A 66 17.97 16.56 -12.46
CA GLY A 66 16.58 16.14 -12.31
C GLY A 66 16.32 14.75 -12.90
N TYR A 67 15.42 14.01 -12.26
CA TYR A 67 15.03 12.68 -12.70
C TYR A 67 13.51 12.53 -12.63
N GLY A 68 12.87 12.21 -13.76
CA GLY A 68 11.42 12.07 -13.91
C GLY A 68 10.86 10.79 -13.26
N VAL A 69 11.45 10.29 -12.18
CA VAL A 69 11.02 9.06 -11.51
C VAL A 69 9.60 9.13 -11.01
N GLY A 70 9.11 10.29 -10.58
CA GLY A 70 7.73 10.50 -10.11
C GLY A 70 6.66 10.32 -11.20
N ILE A 71 7.06 10.22 -12.49
CA ILE A 71 6.15 9.88 -13.59
C ILE A 71 5.90 8.38 -13.62
N PHE A 72 6.95 7.55 -13.51
CA PHE A 72 6.88 6.10 -13.72
C PHE A 72 6.81 5.29 -12.41
N TYR A 73 7.24 5.88 -11.30
CA TYR A 73 7.28 5.23 -10.00
C TYR A 73 6.45 6.03 -8.98
N PRO A 74 5.40 5.45 -8.38
CA PRO A 74 4.49 6.20 -7.52
C PRO A 74 5.19 6.77 -6.27
N ASP A 75 4.94 8.05 -5.99
CA ASP A 75 5.48 8.75 -4.81
C ASP A 75 4.46 8.94 -3.69
N PHE A 76 3.19 8.60 -3.92
CA PHE A 76 2.08 8.98 -3.04
C PHE A 76 2.35 8.70 -1.56
N PHE A 77 2.79 7.49 -1.23
CA PHE A 77 3.01 7.12 0.17
C PHE A 77 4.29 7.69 0.76
N ILE A 78 5.31 7.95 -0.04
CA ILE A 78 6.57 8.56 0.44
C ILE A 78 6.48 10.07 0.62
N TYR A 79 5.36 10.72 0.26
CA TYR A 79 5.07 12.08 0.71
C TYR A 79 5.00 12.19 2.24
N LEU A 80 4.52 11.13 2.93
CA LEU A 80 4.47 11.13 4.40
C LEU A 80 5.85 11.36 5.04
N PRO A 81 6.88 10.53 4.78
CA PRO A 81 8.22 10.81 5.32
C PRO A 81 8.84 12.10 4.76
N ALA A 82 8.53 12.52 3.53
CA ALA A 82 9.01 13.78 2.99
C ALA A 82 8.44 15.00 3.74
N VAL A 83 7.16 14.99 4.08
CA VAL A 83 6.52 16.06 4.90
C VAL A 83 7.09 16.06 6.32
N LEU A 84 7.36 14.89 6.93
CA LEU A 84 8.03 14.83 8.23
C LEU A 84 9.45 15.41 8.16
N ARG A 85 10.17 15.19 7.06
CA ARG A 85 11.46 15.86 6.78
C ARG A 85 11.29 17.37 6.71
N MET A 86 10.32 17.87 5.96
CA MET A 86 10.01 19.29 5.85
C MET A 86 9.66 19.90 7.22
N ALA A 87 9.02 19.15 8.10
CA ALA A 87 8.71 19.57 9.49
C ALA A 87 9.93 19.53 10.44
N GLY A 88 11.15 19.20 9.95
CA GLY A 88 12.39 19.23 10.72
C GLY A 88 12.83 17.87 11.31
N CYS A 89 12.10 16.79 11.09
CA CYS A 89 12.56 15.45 11.49
C CYS A 89 13.80 15.05 10.69
N SER A 90 14.70 14.25 11.29
CA SER A 90 15.79 13.63 10.53
C SER A 90 15.24 12.62 9.51
N LEU A 91 16.01 12.31 8.45
CA LEU A 91 15.63 11.29 7.46
C LEU A 91 15.38 9.94 8.12
N GLU A 92 16.23 9.58 9.08
CA GLU A 92 16.10 8.35 9.87
C GLU A 92 14.77 8.30 10.63
N VAL A 93 14.43 9.35 11.36
CA VAL A 93 13.17 9.43 12.15
C VAL A 93 11.97 9.39 11.22
N SER A 94 11.99 10.14 10.13
CA SER A 94 10.89 10.19 9.15
C SER A 94 10.63 8.82 8.52
N CYS A 95 11.68 8.11 8.14
CA CYS A 95 11.57 6.75 7.61
C CYS A 95 11.06 5.74 8.65
N LYS A 96 11.53 5.83 9.90
CA LYS A 96 11.10 4.93 10.97
C LYS A 96 9.63 5.13 11.33
N ILE A 97 9.15 6.37 11.37
CA ILE A 97 7.72 6.66 11.55
C ILE A 97 6.92 6.06 10.39
N TYR A 98 7.37 6.24 9.16
CA TYR A 98 6.70 5.65 7.99
C TYR A 98 6.67 4.12 8.05
N ILE A 99 7.77 3.46 8.40
CA ILE A 99 7.83 2.00 8.55
C ILE A 99 6.88 1.52 9.66
N PHE A 100 6.80 2.21 10.79
CA PHE A 100 5.86 1.84 11.85
C PHE A 100 4.40 1.91 11.38
N ILE A 101 4.03 2.97 10.67
CA ILE A 101 2.69 3.13 10.08
C ILE A 101 2.43 2.02 9.06
N LEU A 102 3.39 1.74 8.17
CA LEU A 102 3.30 0.68 7.18
C LEU A 102 3.08 -0.71 7.82
N LEU A 103 3.81 -1.04 8.88
CA LEU A 103 3.62 -2.29 9.62
C LEU A 103 2.21 -2.37 10.24
N LEU A 104 1.72 -1.26 10.79
CA LEU A 104 0.37 -1.18 11.34
C LEU A 104 -0.70 -1.37 10.24
N GLU A 105 -0.53 -0.74 9.08
CA GLU A 105 -1.42 -0.88 7.93
C GLU A 105 -1.46 -2.32 7.41
N LEU A 106 -0.32 -3.00 7.33
CA LEU A 106 -0.21 -4.41 6.92
C LEU A 106 -1.03 -5.31 7.85
N PHE A 107 -0.85 -5.15 9.17
CA PHE A 107 -1.63 -5.90 10.15
C PHE A 107 -3.13 -5.65 10.00
N VAL A 108 -3.52 -4.36 9.99
CA VAL A 108 -4.93 -3.94 9.97
C VAL A 108 -5.61 -4.38 8.68
N SER A 109 -4.95 -4.29 7.54
CA SER A 109 -5.48 -4.72 6.25
C SER A 109 -5.84 -6.21 6.25
N MET A 110 -4.90 -7.07 6.63
CA MET A 110 -5.13 -8.52 6.68
C MET A 110 -6.19 -8.87 7.75
N TYR A 111 -6.09 -8.28 8.95
CA TYR A 111 -7.09 -8.44 10.00
C TYR A 111 -8.49 -8.09 9.49
N PHE A 112 -8.63 -6.96 8.80
CA PHE A 112 -9.91 -6.49 8.28
C PHE A 112 -10.47 -7.46 7.22
N CYS A 113 -9.65 -7.92 6.28
CA CYS A 113 -10.04 -8.87 5.24
C CYS A 113 -10.59 -10.17 5.84
N VAL A 114 -9.84 -10.80 6.74
CA VAL A 114 -10.24 -12.06 7.37
C VAL A 114 -11.46 -11.85 8.25
N ARG A 115 -11.50 -10.78 9.03
CA ARG A 115 -12.66 -10.42 9.87
C ARG A 115 -13.94 -10.21 9.05
N LYS A 116 -13.82 -9.57 7.89
CA LYS A 116 -14.95 -9.35 6.96
C LYS A 116 -15.45 -10.64 6.35
N LYS A 117 -14.55 -11.57 6.03
CA LYS A 117 -14.90 -12.87 5.43
C LYS A 117 -15.49 -13.86 6.44
N THR A 118 -14.85 -14.01 7.59
CA THR A 118 -15.18 -15.07 8.57
C THR A 118 -16.18 -14.64 9.64
N GLY A 119 -16.25 -13.34 9.94
CA GLY A 119 -16.99 -12.84 11.09
C GLY A 119 -16.26 -13.05 12.43
N GLU A 120 -15.09 -13.73 12.46
CA GLU A 120 -14.39 -14.16 13.66
C GLU A 120 -13.21 -13.27 14.03
N ILE A 121 -13.02 -12.98 15.33
CA ILE A 121 -11.97 -12.07 15.82
C ILE A 121 -10.61 -12.78 15.87
N TYR A 122 -10.56 -13.98 16.46
CA TYR A 122 -9.31 -14.69 16.71
C TYR A 122 -8.60 -15.13 15.42
N PRO A 123 -9.29 -15.71 14.43
CA PRO A 123 -8.68 -15.99 13.13
C PRO A 123 -8.16 -14.73 12.45
N ALA A 124 -8.88 -13.59 12.57
CA ALA A 124 -8.44 -12.34 11.98
C ALA A 124 -7.18 -11.78 12.66
N LEU A 125 -7.07 -11.84 13.99
CA LEU A 125 -5.86 -11.45 14.72
C LEU A 125 -4.68 -12.36 14.36
N ALA A 126 -4.90 -13.67 14.30
CA ALA A 126 -3.87 -14.63 13.90
C ALA A 126 -3.39 -14.36 12.47
N ALA A 127 -4.31 -14.12 11.52
CA ALA A 127 -3.97 -13.81 10.14
C ALA A 127 -3.16 -12.50 10.03
N GLY A 128 -3.56 -11.44 10.75
CA GLY A 128 -2.79 -10.19 10.79
C GLY A 128 -1.38 -10.39 11.34
N THR A 129 -1.24 -11.18 12.41
CA THR A 129 0.06 -11.51 13.00
C THR A 129 0.93 -12.30 12.02
N LEU A 130 0.42 -13.39 11.43
CA LEU A 130 1.16 -14.20 10.46
C LEU A 130 1.55 -13.40 9.22
N TYR A 131 0.67 -12.52 8.75
CA TYR A 131 0.95 -11.67 7.61
C TYR A 131 2.08 -10.68 7.89
N LEU A 132 2.05 -10.04 9.06
CA LEU A 132 3.07 -9.09 9.48
C LEU A 132 4.48 -9.73 9.57
N PHE A 133 4.55 -10.98 10.03
CA PHE A 133 5.80 -11.75 10.13
C PHE A 133 6.08 -12.62 8.89
N SER A 134 5.34 -12.43 7.79
CA SER A 134 5.58 -13.18 6.57
C SER A 134 6.89 -12.76 5.89
N TYR A 135 7.52 -13.70 5.17
CA TYR A 135 8.78 -13.45 4.48
C TYR A 135 8.76 -12.18 3.60
N PRO A 136 7.72 -11.92 2.75
CA PRO A 136 7.72 -10.72 1.90
C PRO A 136 7.75 -9.41 2.69
N VAL A 137 7.11 -9.35 3.86
CA VAL A 137 7.10 -8.15 4.72
C VAL A 137 8.46 -7.97 5.40
N ILE A 138 8.99 -9.04 6.00
CA ILE A 138 10.26 -9.00 6.72
C ILE A 138 11.42 -8.72 5.74
N ASP A 139 11.47 -9.40 4.59
CA ASP A 139 12.47 -9.15 3.56
C ASP A 139 12.37 -7.71 3.02
N GLY A 140 11.14 -7.27 2.69
CA GLY A 140 10.89 -5.96 2.12
C GLY A 140 11.29 -4.79 3.02
N ILE A 141 11.24 -4.94 4.34
CA ILE A 141 11.60 -3.87 5.29
C ILE A 141 13.03 -4.03 5.79
N PHE A 142 13.42 -5.23 6.23
CA PHE A 142 14.65 -5.43 6.99
C PHE A 142 15.82 -5.99 6.18
N LYS A 143 15.61 -6.44 4.94
CA LYS A 143 16.67 -6.97 4.09
C LYS A 143 16.83 -6.17 2.80
N SER A 144 15.77 -6.08 1.99
CA SER A 144 15.83 -5.45 0.66
C SER A 144 15.52 -3.97 0.69
N PHE A 145 14.74 -3.49 1.67
CA PHE A 145 14.24 -2.11 1.79
C PHE A 145 13.37 -1.70 0.59
N THR A 146 12.53 -2.61 0.10
CA THR A 146 11.62 -2.39 -1.04
C THR A 146 10.32 -1.73 -0.57
N LEU A 147 10.39 -0.49 -0.10
CA LEU A 147 9.28 0.21 0.55
C LEU A 147 8.01 0.26 -0.28
N ALA A 148 8.11 0.54 -1.58
CA ALA A 148 6.95 0.65 -2.46
C ALA A 148 6.26 -0.71 -2.68
N GLN A 149 7.03 -1.79 -2.85
CA GLN A 149 6.49 -3.15 -2.95
C GLN A 149 5.85 -3.57 -1.63
N THR A 150 6.48 -3.26 -0.50
CA THR A 150 5.94 -3.57 0.83
C THR A 150 4.65 -2.77 1.11
N GLN A 151 4.58 -1.50 0.65
CA GLN A 151 3.35 -0.71 0.70
C GLN A 151 2.23 -1.35 -0.13
N ALA A 152 2.54 -1.92 -1.28
CA ALA A 152 1.56 -2.63 -2.09
C ALA A 152 0.97 -3.85 -1.38
N LEU A 153 1.74 -4.52 -0.50
CA LEU A 153 1.24 -5.63 0.33
C LEU A 153 0.13 -5.20 1.30
N VAL A 154 -0.01 -3.92 1.64
CA VAL A 154 -1.16 -3.42 2.40
C VAL A 154 -2.45 -3.58 1.60
N PHE A 155 -2.41 -3.29 0.31
CA PHE A 155 -3.59 -3.22 -0.55
C PHE A 155 -3.90 -4.52 -1.28
N LEU A 156 -2.91 -5.40 -1.43
CA LEU A 156 -3.08 -6.69 -2.10
C LEU A 156 -4.18 -7.57 -1.45
N PRO A 157 -4.22 -7.75 -0.11
CA PRO A 157 -5.31 -8.49 0.52
C PRO A 157 -6.69 -7.85 0.28
N LEU A 158 -6.77 -6.51 0.26
CA LEU A 158 -8.02 -5.79 -0.01
C LEU A 158 -8.51 -6.02 -1.44
N ALA A 159 -7.62 -5.96 -2.43
CA ALA A 159 -7.96 -6.22 -3.83
C ALA A 159 -8.44 -7.66 -4.03
N LEU A 160 -7.68 -8.65 -3.55
CA LEU A 160 -8.02 -10.06 -3.71
C LEU A 160 -9.30 -10.44 -2.93
N MET A 161 -9.41 -10.02 -1.67
CA MET A 161 -10.62 -10.27 -0.87
C MET A 161 -11.82 -9.52 -1.44
N GLY A 162 -11.62 -8.29 -1.94
CA GLY A 162 -12.64 -7.51 -2.63
C GLY A 162 -13.18 -8.24 -3.85
N MET A 163 -12.30 -8.89 -4.65
CA MET A 163 -12.71 -9.71 -5.78
C MET A 163 -13.47 -10.97 -5.34
N VAL A 164 -12.99 -11.69 -4.32
CA VAL A 164 -13.66 -12.87 -3.78
C VAL A 164 -15.07 -12.53 -3.30
N LEU A 165 -15.21 -11.47 -2.49
CA LEU A 165 -16.51 -11.03 -1.98
C LEU A 165 -17.44 -10.57 -3.10
N PHE A 166 -16.92 -9.89 -4.11
CA PHE A 166 -17.69 -9.44 -5.27
C PHE A 166 -18.21 -10.62 -6.11
N VAL A 167 -17.43 -11.68 -6.24
CA VAL A 167 -17.88 -12.92 -6.88
C VAL A 167 -19.04 -13.55 -6.10
N GLU A 168 -18.95 -13.61 -4.78
CA GLU A 168 -19.92 -14.29 -3.91
C GLU A 168 -21.21 -13.46 -3.72
N LYS A 169 -21.10 -12.13 -3.67
CA LYS A 169 -22.18 -11.22 -3.32
C LYS A 169 -22.58 -10.31 -4.48
N ASP A 170 -23.84 -9.88 -4.52
CA ASP A 170 -24.34 -8.91 -5.48
C ASP A 170 -24.27 -7.47 -4.91
N GLU A 171 -23.15 -7.14 -4.25
CA GLU A 171 -22.86 -5.84 -3.63
C GLU A 171 -21.80 -5.09 -4.44
N PHE A 172 -21.76 -3.75 -4.29
CA PHE A 172 -20.74 -2.92 -4.93
C PHE A 172 -19.33 -3.27 -4.38
N PRO A 173 -18.32 -3.47 -5.26
CA PRO A 173 -17.01 -3.98 -4.86
C PRO A 173 -16.06 -2.89 -4.32
N TRP A 174 -16.45 -2.15 -3.29
CA TRP A 174 -15.66 -1.05 -2.74
C TRP A 174 -14.27 -1.47 -2.22
N MET A 175 -14.13 -2.69 -1.67
CA MET A 175 -12.82 -3.21 -1.25
C MET A 175 -11.88 -3.44 -2.43
N LEU A 176 -12.42 -3.92 -3.56
CA LEU A 176 -11.67 -4.05 -4.81
C LEU A 176 -11.18 -2.68 -5.28
N GLY A 177 -12.07 -1.67 -5.25
CA GLY A 177 -11.73 -0.30 -5.63
C GLY A 177 -10.61 0.30 -4.76
N ILE A 178 -10.75 0.23 -3.43
CA ILE A 178 -9.71 0.71 -2.49
C ILE A 178 -8.40 -0.06 -2.70
N GLY A 179 -8.48 -1.39 -2.83
CA GLY A 179 -7.32 -2.24 -3.05
C GLY A 179 -6.54 -1.84 -4.30
N PHE A 180 -7.21 -1.69 -5.45
CA PHE A 180 -6.53 -1.29 -6.70
C PHE A 180 -6.05 0.17 -6.69
N THR A 181 -6.80 1.09 -6.09
CA THR A 181 -6.33 2.48 -5.91
C THR A 181 -5.02 2.51 -5.14
N GLY A 182 -4.96 1.80 -4.01
CA GLY A 182 -3.75 1.73 -3.20
C GLY A 182 -2.59 1.01 -3.91
N LEU A 183 -2.85 -0.08 -4.64
CA LEU A 183 -1.84 -0.79 -5.43
C LEU A 183 -1.22 0.12 -6.50
N ILE A 184 -2.04 0.85 -7.27
CA ILE A 184 -1.58 1.76 -8.33
C ILE A 184 -0.69 2.86 -7.74
N TYR A 185 -1.06 3.42 -6.59
CA TYR A 185 -0.26 4.44 -5.91
C TYR A 185 0.94 3.89 -5.13
N SER A 186 1.08 2.56 -5.03
CA SER A 186 2.21 1.92 -4.33
C SER A 186 3.27 1.39 -5.30
N HIS A 187 2.88 0.41 -6.16
CA HIS A 187 3.87 -0.33 -6.96
C HIS A 187 3.24 -0.93 -8.23
N ALA A 188 3.72 -0.51 -9.39
CA ALA A 188 3.16 -0.88 -10.69
C ALA A 188 3.18 -2.40 -10.94
N LEU A 189 4.30 -3.08 -10.66
CA LEU A 189 4.42 -4.52 -10.88
C LEU A 189 3.47 -5.32 -9.98
N SER A 190 3.33 -4.93 -8.69
CA SER A 190 2.35 -5.55 -7.77
C SER A 190 0.93 -5.35 -8.25
N THR A 191 0.62 -4.18 -8.84
CA THR A 191 -0.68 -3.89 -9.46
C THR A 191 -0.94 -4.83 -10.63
N ALA A 192 0.05 -5.02 -11.52
CA ALA A 192 -0.08 -5.93 -12.66
C ALA A 192 -0.33 -7.38 -12.21
N ILE A 193 0.39 -7.86 -11.20
CA ILE A 193 0.18 -9.20 -10.63
C ILE A 193 -1.23 -9.34 -10.06
N ALA A 194 -1.69 -8.34 -9.28
CA ALA A 194 -3.04 -8.36 -8.71
C ALA A 194 -4.12 -8.34 -9.80
N LEU A 195 -3.92 -7.56 -10.89
CA LEU A 195 -4.81 -7.55 -12.06
C LEU A 195 -4.91 -8.93 -12.70
N VAL A 196 -3.77 -9.59 -12.93
CA VAL A 196 -3.77 -10.95 -13.52
C VAL A 196 -4.51 -11.92 -12.61
N LEU A 197 -4.26 -11.92 -11.30
CA LEU A 197 -4.96 -12.80 -10.36
C LEU A 197 -6.47 -12.54 -10.33
N CYS A 198 -6.89 -11.27 -10.29
CA CYS A 198 -8.31 -10.91 -10.32
C CYS A 198 -8.95 -11.25 -11.68
N PHE A 199 -8.22 -11.09 -12.79
CA PHE A 199 -8.69 -11.48 -14.12
C PHE A 199 -8.91 -13.00 -14.23
N VAL A 200 -7.98 -13.80 -13.72
CA VAL A 200 -8.14 -15.26 -13.67
C VAL A 200 -9.39 -15.64 -12.87
N LEU A 201 -9.58 -15.06 -11.68
CA LEU A 201 -10.79 -15.29 -10.88
C LEU A 201 -12.06 -14.87 -11.62
N LEU A 202 -12.03 -13.76 -12.36
CA LEU A 202 -13.14 -13.27 -13.18
C LEU A 202 -13.48 -14.29 -14.27
N VAL A 203 -12.49 -14.78 -15.03
CA VAL A 203 -12.68 -15.74 -16.12
C VAL A 203 -13.39 -17.01 -15.63
N PHE A 204 -12.97 -17.57 -14.49
CA PHE A 204 -13.65 -18.74 -13.90
C PHE A 204 -15.09 -18.47 -13.47
N GLN A 205 -15.48 -17.22 -13.25
CA GLN A 205 -16.83 -16.85 -12.85
C GLN A 205 -17.69 -16.34 -14.01
N LEU A 206 -17.12 -16.09 -15.19
CA LEU A 206 -17.85 -15.57 -16.36
C LEU A 206 -19.15 -16.32 -16.66
N PRO A 207 -19.19 -17.69 -16.67
CA PRO A 207 -20.42 -18.42 -16.95
C PRO A 207 -21.57 -18.08 -15.99
N LYS A 208 -21.25 -17.77 -14.71
CA LYS A 208 -22.23 -17.42 -13.69
C LYS A 208 -22.69 -15.96 -13.78
N TRP A 209 -21.99 -15.14 -14.57
CA TRP A 209 -22.26 -13.69 -14.69
C TRP A 209 -22.94 -13.31 -16.01
N ILE A 210 -23.10 -14.28 -16.92
CA ILE A 210 -23.87 -14.09 -18.15
C ILE A 210 -25.30 -13.67 -17.77
N GLY A 211 -25.76 -12.51 -18.31
CA GLY A 211 -27.05 -11.94 -18.01
C GLY A 211 -27.15 -11.11 -16.72
N LYS A 212 -26.13 -11.10 -15.85
CA LYS A 212 -26.14 -10.30 -14.60
C LYS A 212 -25.68 -8.85 -14.85
N LYS A 213 -26.51 -8.06 -15.53
CA LYS A 213 -26.22 -6.65 -15.90
C LYS A 213 -25.77 -5.80 -14.72
N LYS A 214 -26.35 -5.99 -13.52
CA LYS A 214 -26.00 -5.26 -12.30
C LYS A 214 -24.54 -5.49 -11.87
N LYS A 215 -24.02 -6.74 -11.95
CA LYS A 215 -22.62 -7.04 -11.63
C LYS A 215 -21.66 -6.34 -12.58
N TRP A 216 -21.94 -6.41 -13.86
CA TRP A 216 -21.14 -5.72 -14.87
C TRP A 216 -21.13 -4.20 -14.65
N PHE A 217 -22.30 -3.62 -14.35
CA PHE A 217 -22.40 -2.20 -14.02
C PHE A 217 -21.55 -1.83 -12.81
N TYR A 218 -21.61 -2.63 -11.73
CA TYR A 218 -20.80 -2.38 -10.53
C TYR A 218 -19.30 -2.51 -10.81
N LEU A 219 -18.89 -3.51 -11.61
CA LEU A 219 -17.47 -3.67 -11.97
C LEU A 219 -16.99 -2.48 -12.80
N MET A 220 -17.73 -2.08 -13.82
CA MET A 220 -17.37 -0.93 -14.67
C MET A 220 -17.31 0.38 -13.87
N THR A 221 -18.25 0.59 -12.95
CA THR A 221 -18.24 1.76 -12.07
C THR A 221 -17.02 1.75 -11.14
N ALA A 222 -16.64 0.59 -10.59
CA ALA A 222 -15.45 0.46 -9.76
C ALA A 222 -14.17 0.73 -10.58
N VAL A 223 -14.06 0.19 -11.79
CA VAL A 223 -12.93 0.44 -12.70
C VAL A 223 -12.86 1.94 -13.06
N ALA A 224 -13.97 2.56 -13.46
CA ALA A 224 -14.00 3.99 -13.77
C ALA A 224 -13.61 4.85 -12.56
N GLY A 225 -14.12 4.51 -11.36
CA GLY A 225 -13.77 5.20 -10.12
C GLY A 225 -12.28 5.09 -9.78
N VAL A 226 -11.69 3.89 -9.87
CA VAL A 226 -10.26 3.68 -9.67
C VAL A 226 -9.45 4.48 -10.69
N SER A 227 -9.79 4.39 -11.97
CA SER A 227 -9.10 5.13 -13.05
C SER A 227 -9.16 6.64 -12.82
N GLY A 228 -10.35 7.17 -12.45
CA GLY A 228 -10.51 8.60 -12.16
C GLY A 228 -9.71 9.07 -10.95
N ILE A 229 -9.70 8.31 -9.84
CA ILE A 229 -8.93 8.66 -8.65
C ILE A 229 -7.42 8.61 -8.93
N THR A 230 -6.96 7.65 -9.74
CA THR A 230 -5.54 7.45 -10.02
C THR A 230 -5.02 8.20 -11.25
N VAL A 231 -5.86 9.04 -11.88
CA VAL A 231 -5.48 9.81 -13.08
C VAL A 231 -4.26 10.70 -12.85
N SER A 232 -4.09 11.24 -11.65
CA SER A 232 -2.92 12.05 -11.29
C SER A 232 -1.60 11.29 -11.37
N TYR A 233 -1.62 9.96 -11.33
CA TYR A 233 -0.44 9.11 -11.48
C TYR A 233 -0.24 8.70 -12.95
N TRP A 234 -1.21 8.03 -13.57
CA TRP A 234 -1.03 7.49 -14.92
C TRP A 234 -1.27 8.51 -16.04
N GLY A 235 -2.03 9.60 -15.77
CA GLY A 235 -2.29 10.63 -16.78
C GLY A 235 -1.02 11.24 -17.39
N PRO A 236 -0.02 11.68 -16.59
CA PRO A 236 1.24 12.21 -17.10
C PRO A 236 2.10 11.20 -17.89
N MET A 237 1.78 9.92 -17.87
CA MET A 237 2.47 8.92 -18.70
C MET A 237 1.93 8.89 -20.14
N LEU A 238 0.79 9.54 -20.39
CA LEU A 238 0.15 9.59 -21.70
C LEU A 238 0.50 10.85 -22.50
N GLU A 239 1.15 11.82 -21.84
CA GLU A 239 1.68 13.05 -22.45
C GLU A 239 3.10 12.84 -23.00
#